data_b4a12de185f55e2f285011f969ac2522
#
_entry.id   b4a12de185f55e2f285011f969ac2522
#
_cell.length_a   1.000
_cell.length_b   1.000
_cell.length_c   1.000
_cell.angle_alpha   90.00
_cell.angle_beta   90.00
_cell.angle_gamma   90.00
#
_symmetry.space_group_name_H-M   'P 1'
#
loop_
_entity.id
_entity.type
_entity.pdbx_description
1 polymer ?
#
loop_
_entity_poly.entity_id
_entity_poly.type
_entity_poly.pdbx_seq_one_letter_code
_entity_poly.pdbx_strand_id
1 'polypeptide(L)'
;MPYETHPADRLRQCVFGGSSNTLDFLPLDRSGNRRFLPIMVHAENAKVHILEDEAASRAYIDLMWAEAMFFYHNFPVRLTLSKEMNKELKVLQRQFMPEDTKAGLIQSFLDNYSGTQVCSKLIYTEALNHPFDEPKQWEIREINEIMNNSIEGWTAFSNPRIFAKYGRQRGWERAASGNEPAATDSDLPGGFRELTEEETRQMELPF
;
A
#
# COMPACT_ATOMS: atom_id res chain seq x y z
N MET A 1 -8.89 -29.15 -14.46
CA MET A 1 -8.38 -30.44 -14.97
C MET A 1 -7.33 -30.12 -16.01
N PRO A 2 -6.16 -30.78 -16.06
CA PRO A 2 -5.07 -30.41 -16.98
C PRO A 2 -5.34 -30.67 -18.47
N TYR A 3 -6.52 -31.13 -18.85
CA TYR A 3 -6.88 -31.50 -20.22
C TYR A 3 -8.18 -30.85 -20.72
N GLU A 4 -8.67 -29.80 -20.04
CA GLU A 4 -9.81 -29.03 -20.54
C GLU A 4 -9.35 -28.09 -21.67
N THR A 5 -10.07 -28.13 -22.78
CA THR A 5 -9.76 -27.37 -24.01
C THR A 5 -10.12 -25.88 -23.89
N HIS A 6 -10.90 -25.48 -22.87
CA HIS A 6 -11.30 -24.12 -22.63
C HIS A 6 -10.98 -23.71 -21.19
N PRO A 7 -10.42 -22.50 -20.98
CA PRO A 7 -10.21 -21.97 -19.63
C PRO A 7 -11.57 -21.77 -18.95
N ALA A 8 -11.73 -22.39 -17.78
CA ALA A 8 -12.91 -22.17 -16.93
C ALA A 8 -12.53 -21.26 -15.75
N ASP A 9 -13.27 -20.18 -15.58
CA ASP A 9 -13.12 -19.31 -14.42
C ASP A 9 -13.64 -20.02 -13.17
N ARG A 10 -12.73 -20.21 -12.19
CA ARG A 10 -13.07 -20.75 -10.87
C ARG A 10 -12.80 -19.70 -9.81
N LEU A 11 -13.79 -19.45 -8.98
CA LEU A 11 -13.63 -18.58 -7.83
C LEU A 11 -12.58 -19.21 -6.87
N ARG A 12 -11.59 -18.41 -6.50
CA ARG A 12 -10.57 -18.84 -5.55
C ARG A 12 -11.13 -18.79 -4.13
N GLN A 13 -11.06 -19.93 -3.44
CA GLN A 13 -11.51 -20.12 -2.05
C GLN A 13 -10.33 -20.42 -1.12
N CYS A 14 -9.22 -19.70 -1.31
CA CYS A 14 -8.02 -19.91 -0.48
C CYS A 14 -7.28 -18.60 -0.24
N VAL A 15 -6.51 -18.57 0.83
CA VAL A 15 -5.48 -17.57 1.10
C VAL A 15 -4.12 -18.23 0.98
N PHE A 16 -3.08 -17.42 0.69
CA PHE A 16 -1.71 -17.88 0.69
C PHE A 16 -1.03 -17.36 1.95
N GLY A 17 -0.33 -18.23 2.66
CA GLY A 17 0.55 -17.89 3.77
C GLY A 17 1.99 -18.24 3.42
N GLY A 18 2.92 -17.49 3.96
CA GLY A 18 4.37 -17.73 3.82
C GLY A 18 5.09 -17.13 5.00
N SER A 19 6.33 -17.54 5.23
CA SER A 19 7.21 -16.99 6.26
C SER A 19 8.49 -16.47 5.61
N SER A 20 9.08 -15.43 6.22
CA SER A 20 10.35 -14.86 5.83
C SER A 20 11.18 -14.54 7.07
N ASN A 21 12.49 -14.75 6.97
CA ASN A 21 13.46 -14.35 8.00
C ASN A 21 14.09 -12.99 7.67
N THR A 22 13.73 -12.37 6.54
CA THR A 22 14.17 -11.04 6.14
C THR A 22 13.02 -10.05 6.26
N LEU A 23 13.33 -8.81 6.61
CA LEU A 23 12.32 -7.76 6.77
C LEU A 23 11.90 -7.14 5.42
N ASP A 24 12.76 -7.19 4.41
CA ASP A 24 12.57 -6.60 3.08
C ASP A 24 12.00 -7.58 2.05
N PHE A 25 10.99 -8.37 2.42
CA PHE A 25 10.43 -9.41 1.56
C PHE A 25 9.29 -8.94 0.65
N LEU A 26 8.73 -7.76 0.90
CA LEU A 26 7.70 -7.21 0.04
C LEU A 26 8.30 -6.60 -1.23
N PRO A 27 7.62 -6.69 -2.39
CA PRO A 27 8.06 -5.98 -3.58
C PRO A 27 7.99 -4.46 -3.36
N LEU A 28 8.88 -3.72 -4.01
CA LEU A 28 8.79 -2.26 -4.07
C LEU A 28 7.59 -1.87 -4.94
N ASP A 29 6.42 -1.79 -4.32
CA ASP A 29 5.17 -1.35 -4.95
C ASP A 29 4.75 -0.02 -4.35
N ARG A 30 4.99 1.08 -5.07
CA ARG A 30 4.68 2.45 -4.65
C ARG A 30 3.18 2.73 -4.64
N SER A 31 2.38 1.94 -5.37
CA SER A 31 0.91 2.01 -5.35
C SER A 31 0.31 1.35 -4.11
N GLY A 32 1.11 0.56 -3.39
CA GLY A 32 0.76 -0.12 -2.16
C GLY A 32 0.59 -1.64 -2.31
N ASN A 33 1.07 -2.36 -1.32
CA ASN A 33 1.07 -3.83 -1.24
C ASN A 33 -0.29 -4.38 -0.74
N ARG A 34 -1.42 -3.94 -1.30
CA ARG A 34 -2.79 -4.24 -0.84
C ARG A 34 -3.14 -5.72 -0.68
N ARG A 35 -2.33 -6.62 -1.27
CA ARG A 35 -2.54 -8.07 -1.23
C ARG A 35 -1.76 -8.76 -0.11
N PHE A 36 -0.89 -8.03 0.57
CA PHE A 36 -0.02 -8.56 1.60
C PHE A 36 -0.46 -8.05 2.98
N LEU A 37 -0.61 -8.96 3.90
CA LEU A 37 -0.85 -8.68 5.31
C LEU A 37 0.36 -9.22 6.09
N PRO A 38 1.42 -8.43 6.30
CA PRO A 38 2.56 -8.86 7.10
C PRO A 38 2.15 -8.99 8.58
N ILE A 39 2.59 -10.07 9.20
CA ILE A 39 2.37 -10.33 10.62
C ILE A 39 3.75 -10.55 11.25
N MET A 40 4.13 -9.69 12.20
CA MET A 40 5.34 -9.85 12.97
C MET A 40 5.16 -10.97 13.99
N VAL A 41 6.04 -11.94 13.96
CA VAL A 41 6.06 -13.05 14.91
C VAL A 41 7.20 -12.85 15.89
N HIS A 42 6.89 -12.91 17.19
CA HIS A 42 7.81 -12.76 18.29
C HIS A 42 7.93 -14.09 19.04
N ALA A 43 8.89 -14.92 18.63
CA ALA A 43 9.09 -16.24 19.21
C ALA A 43 9.42 -16.18 20.72
N GLU A 44 10.09 -15.11 21.16
CA GLU A 44 10.43 -14.84 22.56
C GLU A 44 9.19 -14.66 23.45
N ASN A 45 8.04 -14.31 22.87
CA ASN A 45 6.78 -14.14 23.61
C ASN A 45 5.94 -15.44 23.66
N ALA A 46 6.42 -16.51 23.00
CA ALA A 46 5.71 -17.78 23.01
C ALA A 46 5.70 -18.40 24.41
N LYS A 47 4.52 -18.68 24.94
CA LYS A 47 4.36 -19.33 26.26
C LYS A 47 4.60 -20.83 26.19
N VAL A 48 4.37 -21.44 25.05
CA VAL A 48 4.53 -22.88 24.80
C VAL A 48 5.13 -23.05 23.41
N HIS A 49 6.14 -23.90 23.31
CA HIS A 49 6.70 -24.30 22.02
C HIS A 49 5.83 -25.41 21.40
N ILE A 50 5.37 -25.22 20.19
CA ILE A 50 4.43 -26.15 19.53
C ILE A 50 4.93 -27.59 19.47
N LEU A 51 6.26 -27.78 19.38
CA LEU A 51 6.87 -29.12 19.28
C LEU A 51 7.17 -29.76 20.65
N GLU A 52 7.00 -29.05 21.77
CA GLU A 52 7.25 -29.61 23.11
C GLU A 52 6.09 -30.47 23.60
N ASP A 53 4.86 -30.05 23.27
CA ASP A 53 3.65 -30.82 23.58
C ASP A 53 2.71 -30.80 22.35
N GLU A 54 2.84 -31.82 21.52
CA GLU A 54 2.03 -31.93 20.29
C GLU A 54 0.54 -32.09 20.59
N ALA A 55 0.18 -32.83 21.63
CA ALA A 55 -1.21 -33.07 21.97
C ALA A 55 -1.92 -31.81 22.46
N ALA A 56 -1.28 -31.05 23.34
CA ALA A 56 -1.80 -29.76 23.81
C ALA A 56 -1.87 -28.74 22.65
N SER A 57 -0.87 -28.72 21.78
CA SER A 57 -0.84 -27.82 20.61
C SER A 57 -1.96 -28.14 19.61
N ARG A 58 -2.23 -29.40 19.35
CA ARG A 58 -3.36 -29.81 18.50
C ARG A 58 -4.70 -29.39 19.11
N ALA A 59 -4.91 -29.66 20.39
CA ALA A 59 -6.12 -29.24 21.07
C ALA A 59 -6.35 -27.73 21.04
N TYR A 60 -5.27 -26.94 21.17
CA TYR A 60 -5.33 -25.50 21.05
C TYR A 60 -5.70 -25.03 19.63
N ILE A 61 -5.10 -25.64 18.60
CA ILE A 61 -5.43 -25.36 17.21
C ILE A 61 -6.88 -25.71 16.90
N ASP A 62 -7.36 -26.85 17.37
CA ASP A 62 -8.77 -27.26 17.20
C ASP A 62 -9.73 -26.27 17.85
N LEU A 63 -9.38 -25.76 19.02
CA LEU A 63 -10.16 -24.73 19.72
C LEU A 63 -10.19 -23.41 18.92
N MET A 64 -9.05 -22.97 18.39
CA MET A 64 -8.96 -21.78 17.53
C MET A 64 -9.84 -21.93 16.27
N TRP A 65 -9.82 -23.10 15.63
CA TRP A 65 -10.68 -23.36 14.47
C TRP A 65 -12.17 -23.37 14.86
N ALA A 66 -12.51 -23.95 15.99
CA ALA A 66 -13.90 -23.95 16.50
C ALA A 66 -14.39 -22.52 16.74
N GLU A 67 -13.56 -21.66 17.35
CA GLU A 67 -13.86 -20.25 17.55
C GLU A 67 -14.02 -19.51 16.22
N ALA A 68 -13.09 -19.68 15.29
CA ALA A 68 -13.17 -19.06 13.96
C ALA A 68 -14.44 -19.47 13.20
N MET A 69 -14.84 -20.74 13.29
CA MET A 69 -16.08 -21.24 12.68
C MET A 69 -17.31 -20.68 13.38
N PHE A 70 -17.27 -20.52 14.71
CA PHE A 70 -18.35 -19.85 15.44
C PHE A 70 -18.57 -18.43 14.95
N PHE A 71 -17.49 -17.62 14.81
CA PHE A 71 -17.58 -16.28 14.25
C PHE A 71 -18.09 -16.28 12.81
N TYR A 72 -17.59 -17.18 11.99
CA TYR A 72 -18.00 -17.29 10.59
C TYR A 72 -19.52 -17.57 10.44
N HIS A 73 -20.09 -18.42 11.28
CA HIS A 73 -21.51 -18.78 11.20
C HIS A 73 -22.47 -17.78 11.88
N ASN A 74 -21.99 -17.07 12.90
CA ASN A 74 -22.87 -16.24 13.71
C ASN A 74 -22.76 -14.73 13.44
N PHE A 75 -21.69 -14.29 12.75
CA PHE A 75 -21.45 -12.88 12.49
C PHE A 75 -21.18 -12.61 11.00
N PRO A 76 -21.57 -11.44 10.48
CA PRO A 76 -21.23 -11.06 9.11
C PRO A 76 -19.71 -10.78 9.00
N VAL A 77 -18.97 -11.75 8.45
CA VAL A 77 -17.53 -11.60 8.23
C VAL A 77 -17.29 -10.63 7.07
N ARG A 78 -16.70 -9.48 7.35
CA ARG A 78 -16.25 -8.53 6.34
C ARG A 78 -14.77 -8.75 6.05
N LEU A 79 -14.42 -8.93 4.78
CA LEU A 79 -13.03 -9.06 4.32
C LEU A 79 -12.37 -7.69 4.04
N THR A 80 -12.92 -6.63 4.62
CA THR A 80 -12.42 -5.26 4.48
C THR A 80 -11.97 -4.74 5.83
N LEU A 81 -10.78 -4.16 5.87
CA LEU A 81 -10.25 -3.51 7.07
C LEU A 81 -10.88 -2.12 7.25
N SER A 82 -10.96 -1.66 8.49
CA SER A 82 -11.33 -0.27 8.80
C SER A 82 -10.32 0.73 8.23
N LYS A 83 -10.70 2.00 8.14
CA LYS A 83 -9.78 3.07 7.67
C LYS A 83 -8.52 3.16 8.54
N GLU A 84 -8.67 3.03 9.85
CA GLU A 84 -7.59 3.05 10.85
C GLU A 84 -6.64 1.87 10.65
N MET A 85 -7.18 0.65 10.61
CA MET A 85 -6.40 -0.57 10.37
C MET A 85 -5.68 -0.52 9.02
N ASN A 86 -6.28 0.06 7.99
CA ASN A 86 -5.62 0.25 6.70
C ASN A 86 -4.45 1.24 6.78
N LYS A 87 -4.53 2.29 7.62
CA LYS A 87 -3.40 3.20 7.86
C LYS A 87 -2.25 2.47 8.56
N GLU A 88 -2.56 1.74 9.62
CA GLU A 88 -1.57 0.94 10.36
C GLU A 88 -0.93 -0.12 9.46
N LEU A 89 -1.73 -0.82 8.65
CA LEU A 89 -1.23 -1.79 7.68
C LEU A 89 -0.25 -1.15 6.69
N LYS A 90 -0.54 0.04 6.17
CA LYS A 90 0.37 0.75 5.26
C LYS A 90 1.69 1.11 5.92
N VAL A 91 1.68 1.53 7.18
CA VAL A 91 2.89 1.80 7.96
C VAL A 91 3.69 0.51 8.14
N LEU A 92 3.03 -0.57 8.52
CA LEU A 92 3.65 -1.88 8.68
C LEU A 92 4.25 -2.39 7.36
N GLN A 93 3.51 -2.30 6.26
CA GLN A 93 3.98 -2.73 4.93
C GLN A 93 5.26 -1.99 4.51
N ARG A 94 5.37 -0.69 4.80
CA ARG A 94 6.57 0.10 4.51
C ARG A 94 7.83 -0.45 5.20
N GLN A 95 7.70 -1.00 6.41
CA GLN A 95 8.81 -1.59 7.14
C GLN A 95 9.35 -2.88 6.48
N PHE A 96 8.52 -3.53 5.66
CA PHE A 96 8.87 -4.77 4.96
C PHE A 96 9.18 -4.56 3.48
N MET A 97 9.21 -3.31 3.02
CA MET A 97 9.61 -2.96 1.65
C MET A 97 11.10 -2.61 1.62
N PRO A 98 11.79 -2.91 0.52
CA PRO A 98 13.15 -2.44 0.33
C PRO A 98 13.18 -0.91 0.23
N GLU A 99 14.32 -0.32 0.56
CA GLU A 99 14.53 1.12 0.46
C GLU A 99 14.43 1.60 -0.98
N ASP A 100 13.64 2.66 -1.21
CA ASP A 100 13.52 3.31 -2.50
C ASP A 100 14.58 4.41 -2.65
N THR A 101 15.80 4.02 -3.01
CA THR A 101 16.93 4.94 -3.19
C THR A 101 16.66 6.01 -4.26
N LYS A 102 15.90 5.68 -5.32
CA LYS A 102 15.55 6.65 -6.36
C LYS A 102 14.61 7.72 -5.82
N ALA A 103 13.61 7.33 -5.02
CA ALA A 103 12.72 8.29 -4.38
C ALA A 103 13.50 9.20 -3.42
N GLY A 104 14.45 8.65 -2.66
CA GLY A 104 15.32 9.43 -1.78
C GLY A 104 16.18 10.46 -2.53
N LEU A 105 16.77 10.08 -3.66
CA LEU A 105 17.54 11.01 -4.53
C LEU A 105 16.66 12.12 -5.09
N ILE A 106 15.47 11.78 -5.58
CA ILE A 106 14.53 12.76 -6.12
C ILE A 106 14.06 13.72 -5.01
N GLN A 107 13.71 13.21 -3.83
CA GLN A 107 13.29 14.05 -2.71
C GLN A 107 14.40 15.01 -2.30
N SER A 108 15.63 14.53 -2.12
CA SER A 108 16.79 15.34 -1.77
C SER A 108 17.08 16.43 -2.79
N PHE A 109 16.93 16.13 -4.08
CA PHE A 109 17.05 17.12 -5.14
C PHE A 109 15.95 18.18 -5.03
N LEU A 110 14.70 17.77 -4.86
CA LEU A 110 13.55 18.66 -4.81
C LEU A 110 13.54 19.57 -3.57
N ASP A 111 14.06 19.11 -2.44
CA ASP A 111 14.22 19.90 -1.22
C ASP A 111 15.18 21.08 -1.43
N ASN A 112 16.22 20.88 -2.24
CA ASN A 112 17.21 21.90 -2.59
C ASN A 112 16.87 22.66 -3.87
N TYR A 113 15.82 22.30 -4.58
CA TYR A 113 15.46 22.90 -5.86
C TYR A 113 14.74 24.23 -5.64
N SER A 114 15.27 25.31 -6.23
CA SER A 114 14.72 26.66 -6.08
C SER A 114 13.49 26.96 -6.95
N GLY A 115 13.25 26.12 -7.95
CA GLY A 115 12.11 26.29 -8.85
C GLY A 115 10.79 25.86 -8.22
N THR A 116 9.71 26.37 -8.79
CA THR A 116 8.33 26.06 -8.33
C THR A 116 7.68 24.95 -9.13
N GLN A 117 8.27 24.53 -10.25
CA GLN A 117 7.69 23.52 -11.15
C GLN A 117 8.78 22.58 -11.65
N VAL A 118 8.42 21.29 -11.75
CA VAL A 118 9.29 20.24 -12.28
C VAL A 118 8.52 19.36 -13.27
N CYS A 119 9.25 18.71 -14.18
CA CYS A 119 8.70 17.69 -15.06
C CYS A 119 9.58 16.43 -15.04
N SER A 120 9.04 15.32 -15.52
CA SER A 120 9.75 14.04 -15.51
C SER A 120 11.11 14.08 -16.17
N LYS A 121 11.24 14.82 -17.28
CA LYS A 121 12.50 14.95 -18.01
C LYS A 121 13.54 15.76 -17.23
N LEU A 122 13.13 16.82 -16.52
CA LEU A 122 14.00 17.58 -15.63
C LEU A 122 14.51 16.69 -14.49
N ILE A 123 13.62 15.92 -13.85
CA ILE A 123 13.99 15.01 -12.77
C ILE A 123 14.98 13.95 -13.27
N TYR A 124 14.72 13.36 -14.44
CA TYR A 124 15.63 12.40 -15.05
C TYR A 124 17.03 12.99 -15.29
N THR A 125 17.07 14.17 -15.87
CA THR A 125 18.33 14.81 -16.26
C THR A 125 19.11 15.36 -15.07
N GLU A 126 18.42 16.05 -14.14
CA GLU A 126 19.07 16.82 -13.08
C GLU A 126 19.11 16.04 -11.75
N ALA A 127 18.01 15.42 -11.32
CA ALA A 127 17.97 14.69 -10.05
C ALA A 127 18.65 13.32 -10.14
N LEU A 128 18.44 12.60 -11.26
CA LEU A 128 19.04 11.27 -11.47
C LEU A 128 20.36 11.32 -12.25
N ASN A 129 20.86 12.53 -12.58
CA ASN A 129 22.14 12.78 -13.20
C ASN A 129 22.34 12.07 -14.56
N HIS A 130 21.36 12.21 -15.46
CA HIS A 130 21.43 11.73 -16.85
C HIS A 130 21.45 12.90 -17.86
N PRO A 131 22.54 13.72 -17.92
CA PRO A 131 22.53 14.97 -18.67
C PRO A 131 22.55 14.79 -20.22
N PHE A 132 22.96 13.62 -20.69
CA PHE A 132 23.16 13.34 -22.13
C PHE A 132 22.17 12.31 -22.67
N ASP A 133 21.38 11.66 -21.83
CA ASP A 133 20.50 10.59 -22.24
C ASP A 133 19.04 11.06 -22.34
N GLU A 134 18.31 10.52 -23.31
CA GLU A 134 16.88 10.69 -23.40
C GLU A 134 16.19 9.60 -22.56
N PRO A 135 15.28 9.97 -21.66
CA PRO A 135 14.60 8.98 -20.82
C PRO A 135 13.72 8.05 -21.67
N LYS A 136 13.82 6.76 -21.42
CA LYS A 136 12.93 5.76 -21.99
C LYS A 136 11.53 5.87 -21.36
N GLN A 137 10.52 5.34 -22.04
CA GLN A 137 9.14 5.45 -21.58
C GLN A 137 8.89 4.78 -20.21
N TRP A 138 9.60 3.71 -19.90
CA TRP A 138 9.49 3.05 -18.59
C TRP A 138 10.12 3.89 -17.46
N GLU A 139 11.21 4.62 -17.72
CA GLU A 139 11.84 5.54 -16.76
C GLU A 139 10.93 6.72 -16.44
N ILE A 140 10.27 7.28 -17.47
CA ILE A 140 9.26 8.33 -17.29
C ILE A 140 8.09 7.81 -16.41
N ARG A 141 7.63 6.57 -16.65
CA ARG A 141 6.58 5.97 -15.84
C ARG A 141 7.01 5.79 -14.39
N GLU A 142 8.22 5.30 -14.17
CA GLU A 142 8.79 5.12 -12.83
C GLU A 142 8.91 6.45 -12.09
N ILE A 143 9.43 7.51 -12.74
CA ILE A 143 9.51 8.86 -12.16
C ILE A 143 8.10 9.39 -11.81
N ASN A 144 7.14 9.22 -12.70
CA ASN A 144 5.75 9.63 -12.43
C ASN A 144 5.16 8.89 -11.22
N GLU A 145 5.46 7.61 -11.09
CA GLU A 145 5.01 6.79 -9.96
C GLU A 145 5.67 7.25 -8.64
N ILE A 146 6.97 7.51 -8.65
CA ILE A 146 7.69 8.07 -7.50
C ILE A 146 7.07 9.41 -7.08
N MET A 147 6.93 10.33 -8.03
CA MET A 147 6.41 11.67 -7.77
C MET A 147 4.99 11.68 -7.20
N ASN A 148 4.14 10.76 -7.65
CA ASN A 148 2.74 10.70 -7.22
C ASN A 148 2.53 9.95 -5.90
N ASN A 149 3.42 9.01 -5.54
CA ASN A 149 3.20 8.12 -4.40
C ASN A 149 4.22 8.27 -3.27
N SER A 150 5.42 8.81 -3.55
CA SER A 150 6.53 8.80 -2.60
C SER A 150 7.05 10.20 -2.25
N ILE A 151 6.79 11.20 -3.09
CA ILE A 151 7.32 12.56 -2.90
C ILE A 151 6.30 13.45 -2.19
N GLU A 152 6.75 14.15 -1.17
CA GLU A 152 5.95 15.09 -0.40
C GLU A 152 6.18 16.54 -0.85
N GLY A 153 5.18 17.39 -0.67
CA GLY A 153 5.27 18.83 -0.96
C GLY A 153 5.14 19.21 -2.43
N TRP A 154 4.78 18.27 -3.31
CA TRP A 154 4.57 18.51 -4.73
C TRP A 154 3.24 17.94 -5.21
N THR A 155 2.52 18.73 -6.04
CA THR A 155 1.20 18.36 -6.56
C THR A 155 1.22 18.37 -8.08
N ALA A 156 0.67 17.32 -8.69
CA ALA A 156 0.57 17.22 -10.15
C ALA A 156 -0.39 18.29 -10.69
N PHE A 157 0.00 19.00 -11.75
CA PHE A 157 -0.93 19.91 -12.44
C PHE A 157 -1.63 19.23 -13.61
N SER A 158 -2.87 19.61 -13.86
CA SER A 158 -3.77 18.95 -14.81
C SER A 158 -3.33 19.15 -16.28
N ASN A 159 -2.85 20.36 -16.62
CA ASN A 159 -2.55 20.75 -17.99
C ASN A 159 -1.03 20.79 -18.24
N PRO A 160 -0.55 20.28 -19.40
CA PRO A 160 0.87 20.38 -19.75
C PRO A 160 1.35 21.83 -19.80
N ARG A 161 2.52 22.11 -19.21
CA ARG A 161 3.19 23.42 -19.21
C ARG A 161 4.47 23.38 -20.04
N ILE A 162 4.98 24.55 -20.44
CA ILE A 162 6.21 24.67 -21.23
C ILE A 162 7.40 24.86 -20.28
N PHE A 163 8.35 23.95 -20.34
CA PHE A 163 9.63 24.02 -19.64
C PHE A 163 10.70 24.45 -20.66
N ALA A 164 11.47 25.48 -20.35
CA ALA A 164 12.40 26.14 -21.31
C ALA A 164 13.37 25.16 -21.98
N LYS A 165 13.92 24.18 -21.25
CA LYS A 165 14.86 23.18 -21.79
C LYS A 165 14.19 21.89 -22.27
N TYR A 166 12.97 21.60 -21.79
CA TYR A 166 12.36 20.26 -21.89
C TYR A 166 11.09 20.23 -22.72
N GLY A 167 10.63 21.40 -23.24
CA GLY A 167 9.43 21.50 -24.06
C GLY A 167 8.12 21.39 -23.24
N ARG A 168 7.02 21.09 -23.93
CA ARG A 168 5.70 21.01 -23.32
C ARG A 168 5.50 19.65 -22.65
N GLN A 169 5.36 19.62 -21.32
CA GLN A 169 5.23 18.40 -20.52
C GLN A 169 4.21 18.54 -19.38
N ARG A 170 3.70 17.41 -18.91
CA ARG A 170 3.05 17.31 -17.59
C ARG A 170 4.14 17.34 -16.52
N GLY A 171 3.75 17.70 -15.30
CA GLY A 171 4.69 17.75 -14.19
C GLY A 171 3.99 18.11 -12.90
N TRP A 172 4.76 18.62 -11.97
CA TRP A 172 4.33 18.94 -10.62
C TRP A 172 4.73 20.36 -10.25
N GLU A 173 3.95 20.96 -9.38
CA GLU A 173 4.25 22.24 -8.77
C GLU A 173 4.37 22.08 -7.25
N ARG A 174 5.18 22.91 -6.64
CA ARG A 174 5.35 22.92 -5.19
C ARG A 174 4.01 23.25 -4.56
N ALA A 175 3.54 22.40 -3.64
CA ALA A 175 2.32 22.65 -2.90
C ALA A 175 2.45 23.96 -2.10
N ALA A 176 1.46 24.85 -2.23
CA ALA A 176 1.42 26.04 -1.39
C ALA A 176 1.31 25.57 0.07
N SER A 177 2.21 26.06 0.93
CA SER A 177 2.16 25.78 2.36
C SER A 177 0.83 26.31 2.91
N GLY A 178 -0.17 25.45 3.11
CA GLY A 178 -1.45 25.84 3.69
C GLY A 178 -2.71 25.14 3.21
N ASN A 179 -2.65 24.17 2.28
CA ASN A 179 -3.84 23.40 1.95
C ASN A 179 -3.56 21.91 2.11
N GLU A 180 -4.07 21.32 3.19
CA GLU A 180 -4.37 19.87 3.20
C GLU A 180 -5.31 19.59 2.03
N PRO A 181 -5.06 18.53 1.22
CA PRO A 181 -6.02 18.16 0.19
C PRO A 181 -7.33 17.78 0.87
N ALA A 182 -8.35 18.61 0.66
CA ALA A 182 -9.71 18.24 0.99
C ALA A 182 -10.00 16.91 0.27
N ALA A 183 -10.20 15.84 1.03
CA ALA A 183 -10.68 14.58 0.54
C ALA A 183 -12.03 14.86 -0.17
N THR A 184 -12.04 14.82 -1.49
CA THR A 184 -13.27 14.88 -2.27
C THR A 184 -14.02 13.58 -2.07
N ASP A 185 -15.16 13.70 -1.44
CA ASP A 185 -16.10 12.67 -1.01
C ASP A 185 -16.93 12.11 -2.22
N SER A 186 -16.28 11.87 -3.36
CA SER A 186 -17.00 11.54 -4.61
C SER A 186 -16.72 10.18 -5.23
N ASP A 187 -16.00 9.27 -4.56
CA ASP A 187 -15.72 7.93 -5.11
C ASP A 187 -16.15 6.76 -4.20
N LEU A 188 -17.34 6.88 -3.59
CA LEU A 188 -18.01 5.73 -3.01
C LEU A 188 -19.00 5.15 -4.03
N PRO A 189 -18.87 3.87 -4.42
CA PRO A 189 -19.93 3.20 -5.20
C PRO A 189 -21.23 3.26 -4.40
N GLY A 190 -22.30 3.73 -5.04
CA GLY A 190 -23.60 3.97 -4.41
C GLY A 190 -24.08 2.77 -3.60
N GLY A 191 -24.40 3.01 -2.34
CA GLY A 191 -25.03 2.03 -1.44
C GLY A 191 -24.43 1.91 -0.04
N PHE A 192 -23.36 2.59 0.31
CA PHE A 192 -22.80 2.57 1.66
C PHE A 192 -23.12 3.88 2.40
N ARG A 193 -23.97 3.76 3.42
CA ARG A 193 -24.27 4.82 4.38
C ARG A 193 -23.31 4.66 5.58
N GLU A 194 -22.75 5.76 6.07
CA GLU A 194 -22.06 5.75 7.38
C GLU A 194 -23.07 5.37 8.48
N LEU A 195 -22.66 4.44 9.34
CA LEU A 195 -23.43 4.09 10.51
C LEU A 195 -23.41 5.26 11.49
N THR A 196 -24.56 5.61 12.02
CA THR A 196 -24.67 6.62 13.08
C THR A 196 -24.02 6.13 14.36
N GLU A 197 -23.60 7.05 15.25
CA GLU A 197 -23.01 6.71 16.55
C GLU A 197 -23.92 5.81 17.42
N GLU A 198 -25.24 5.88 17.24
CA GLU A 198 -26.21 5.03 17.92
C GLU A 198 -26.20 3.60 17.40
N GLU A 199 -26.01 3.39 16.11
CA GLU A 199 -25.89 2.07 15.49
C GLU A 199 -24.55 1.39 15.86
N THR A 200 -23.50 2.19 16.07
CA THR A 200 -22.20 1.70 16.53
C THR A 200 -22.24 1.28 17.99
N ARG A 201 -22.97 1.99 18.87
CA ARG A 201 -23.15 1.63 20.28
C ARG A 201 -23.96 0.36 20.48
N GLN A 202 -24.89 0.02 19.57
CA GLN A 202 -25.66 -1.24 19.64
C GLN A 202 -24.83 -2.45 19.21
N MET A 203 -23.64 -2.25 18.64
CA MET A 203 -22.70 -3.31 18.26
C MET A 203 -21.61 -3.57 19.32
N GLU A 204 -21.57 -2.84 20.45
CA GLU A 204 -20.69 -3.17 21.55
C GLU A 204 -21.21 -4.44 22.22
N LEU A 205 -20.43 -5.52 22.10
CA LEU A 205 -20.71 -6.82 22.66
C LEU A 205 -20.70 -6.75 24.21
N PRO A 206 -21.67 -7.32 24.90
CA PRO A 206 -21.57 -7.53 26.34
C PRO A 206 -20.55 -8.64 26.59
N PHE A 207 -19.42 -8.30 27.16
CA PHE A 207 -18.52 -9.25 27.83
C PHE A 207 -18.91 -9.33 29.28
#